data_8da58cb4a8e8b1bbbbd567cf3125684a
#
_entry.id   8da58cb4a8e8b1bbbbd567cf3125684a
#
_cell.length_a   1.000
_cell.length_b   1.000
_cell.length_c   1.000
_cell.angle_alpha   90.00
_cell.angle_beta   90.00
_cell.angle_gamma   90.00
#
_symmetry.space_group_name_H-M   'P 1'
#
loop_
_entity.id
_entity.type
_entity.pdbx_description
1 polymer ?
#
loop_
_entity_poly.entity_id
_entity_poly.type
_entity_poly.pdbx_seq_one_letter_code
_entity_poly.pdbx_strand_id
1 'polypeptide(L)'
;MIRRRNGRAAAALLGIAAILAACTTSVTGQPVAAGGHPPQPSGSATRPTRPPVSARDLLLREGEQTPLGPATPAEVGDTFFTSVRPPECAAALLFKDSPLLPAGSSDHAESAYKFGTSAIYAESADVYSKNLNIHDVVWNGFAAVAKCNADAVGVAAAGESGAMQLREFSVPADGVLAWVMTGQQETCDYGLVVIPDAALVLVACDTEGSVNMKQWAPNRREQIMSRAT
;
A
#
# COMPACT_ATOMS: atom_id res chain seq x y z
N MET A 1 58.07 -9.35 -11.35
CA MET A 1 58.49 -8.16 -12.17
C MET A 1 57.50 -7.04 -11.93
N ILE A 2 58.08 -5.96 -11.44
CA ILE A 2 57.49 -4.73 -10.90
C ILE A 2 57.08 -3.83 -12.06
N ARG A 3 55.87 -3.15 -11.97
CA ARG A 3 55.73 -1.77 -12.47
C ARG A 3 54.58 -1.03 -11.75
N ARG A 4 55.02 -0.21 -10.80
CA ARG A 4 54.23 0.91 -10.26
C ARG A 4 54.12 1.99 -11.33
N ARG A 5 52.96 2.64 -11.45
CA ARG A 5 52.84 3.99 -12.02
C ARG A 5 51.98 4.85 -11.11
N ASN A 6 52.66 5.74 -10.44
CA ASN A 6 52.12 6.94 -9.78
C ASN A 6 51.70 7.95 -10.83
N GLY A 7 50.54 8.54 -10.67
CA GLY A 7 50.07 9.70 -11.41
C GLY A 7 49.36 10.66 -10.47
N ARG A 8 50.08 11.71 -10.03
CA ARG A 8 49.55 12.88 -9.34
C ARG A 8 48.97 13.85 -10.37
N ALA A 9 47.81 14.44 -10.12
CA ALA A 9 47.41 15.78 -10.57
C ALA A 9 46.21 16.17 -9.71
N ALA A 10 46.28 17.07 -8.77
CA ALA A 10 46.32 18.53 -8.86
C ALA A 10 44.92 19.13 -8.89
N ALA A 11 44.65 19.88 -7.85
CA ALA A 11 43.48 20.65 -7.45
C ALA A 11 42.96 21.63 -8.51
N ALA A 12 41.63 21.87 -8.50
CA ALA A 12 41.05 23.15 -8.88
C ALA A 12 39.80 23.41 -8.04
N LEU A 13 39.97 24.29 -7.05
CA LEU A 13 38.90 24.96 -6.30
C LEU A 13 38.35 26.08 -7.20
N LEU A 14 37.06 26.01 -7.54
CA LEU A 14 36.31 27.14 -8.09
C LEU A 14 35.07 27.33 -7.24
N GLY A 15 35.11 28.37 -6.42
CA GLY A 15 33.98 28.87 -5.64
C GLY A 15 32.96 29.54 -6.57
N ILE A 16 31.68 29.15 -6.41
CA ILE A 16 30.56 29.91 -6.96
C ILE A 16 29.74 30.40 -5.78
N ALA A 17 29.82 31.72 -5.52
CA ALA A 17 28.95 32.43 -4.62
C ALA A 17 27.59 32.61 -5.31
N ALA A 18 26.56 31.91 -4.82
CA ALA A 18 25.16 32.13 -5.25
C ALA A 18 24.56 33.25 -4.41
N ILE A 19 24.21 34.33 -5.06
CA ILE A 19 23.50 35.50 -4.52
C ILE A 19 22.04 35.13 -4.33
N LEU A 20 21.58 35.07 -3.08
CA LEU A 20 20.17 34.94 -2.70
C LEU A 20 19.50 36.33 -2.85
N ALA A 21 18.79 36.54 -3.94
CA ALA A 21 17.87 37.67 -4.09
C ALA A 21 16.54 37.29 -3.42
N ALA A 22 16.31 37.79 -2.21
CA ALA A 22 15.02 37.74 -1.54
C ALA A 22 14.10 38.79 -2.16
N CYS A 23 13.10 38.36 -2.93
CA CYS A 23 11.99 39.21 -3.35
C CYS A 23 10.98 39.33 -2.19
N THR A 24 11.08 40.42 -1.42
CA THR A 24 10.04 40.84 -0.50
C THR A 24 9.00 41.65 -1.28
N THR A 25 7.88 41.05 -1.63
CA THR A 25 6.70 41.77 -2.11
C THR A 25 5.87 42.23 -0.90
N SER A 26 5.99 43.51 -0.56
CA SER A 26 5.10 44.17 0.42
C SER A 26 3.77 44.50 -0.27
N VAL A 27 2.72 43.82 0.11
CA VAL A 27 1.36 44.17 -0.29
C VAL A 27 0.84 45.22 0.65
N THR A 28 0.78 46.48 0.19
CA THR A 28 0.10 47.58 0.89
C THR A 28 -1.40 47.48 0.60
N GLY A 29 -2.12 46.71 1.45
CA GLY A 29 -3.58 46.71 1.47
C GLY A 29 -4.08 47.90 2.31
N GLN A 30 -4.79 48.86 1.70
CA GLN A 30 -5.58 49.85 2.44
C GLN A 30 -6.81 49.16 3.04
N PRO A 31 -7.10 49.33 4.33
CA PRO A 31 -8.34 48.84 4.90
C PRO A 31 -9.51 49.68 4.38
N VAL A 32 -10.36 49.08 3.56
CA VAL A 32 -11.64 49.65 3.18
C VAL A 32 -12.62 49.40 4.34
N ALA A 33 -13.11 50.45 4.99
CA ALA A 33 -14.17 50.32 5.98
C ALA A 33 -15.44 49.77 5.31
N ALA A 34 -15.79 48.52 5.61
CA ALA A 34 -17.03 47.90 5.16
C ALA A 34 -18.22 48.59 5.87
N GLY A 35 -19.04 49.24 5.08
CA GLY A 35 -20.33 49.76 5.54
C GLY A 35 -21.16 48.64 6.16
N GLY A 36 -21.73 48.94 7.35
CA GLY A 36 -22.47 47.95 8.13
C GLY A 36 -23.65 47.35 7.37
N HIS A 37 -23.53 46.06 7.11
CA HIS A 37 -24.67 45.21 6.82
C HIS A 37 -25.18 44.61 8.12
N PRO A 38 -26.49 44.52 8.33
CA PRO A 38 -27.04 43.85 9.51
C PRO A 38 -26.56 42.40 9.54
N PRO A 39 -26.33 41.84 10.74
CA PRO A 39 -25.84 40.46 10.84
C PRO A 39 -26.87 39.50 10.21
N GLN A 40 -26.50 38.96 9.06
CA GLN A 40 -27.24 37.87 8.46
C GLN A 40 -27.00 36.65 9.36
N PRO A 41 -28.06 35.93 9.82
CA PRO A 41 -27.87 34.75 10.63
C PRO A 41 -27.04 33.78 9.82
N SER A 42 -25.80 33.54 10.27
CA SER A 42 -24.94 32.46 9.75
C SER A 42 -25.62 31.14 10.09
N GLY A 43 -26.56 30.73 9.25
CA GLY A 43 -26.96 29.33 9.21
C GLY A 43 -25.72 28.54 8.89
N SER A 44 -25.12 27.92 9.91
CA SER A 44 -24.15 26.85 9.70
C SER A 44 -24.87 25.78 8.91
N ALA A 45 -24.74 25.82 7.57
CA ALA A 45 -25.13 24.71 6.74
C ALA A 45 -24.30 23.52 7.23
N THR A 46 -24.92 22.67 8.04
CA THR A 46 -24.36 21.40 8.45
C THR A 46 -24.10 20.66 7.12
N ARG A 47 -22.83 20.65 6.71
CA ARG A 47 -22.40 19.86 5.55
C ARG A 47 -22.94 18.46 5.79
N PRO A 48 -23.71 17.87 4.86
CA PRO A 48 -24.20 16.53 5.06
C PRO A 48 -22.99 15.64 5.35
N THR A 49 -22.95 15.09 6.55
CA THR A 49 -21.91 14.15 6.95
C THR A 49 -22.17 12.91 6.12
N ARG A 50 -21.29 12.64 5.16
CA ARG A 50 -21.34 11.42 4.37
C ARG A 50 -21.30 10.24 5.34
N PRO A 51 -22.13 9.19 5.13
CA PRO A 51 -22.02 7.97 5.92
C PRO A 51 -20.58 7.41 5.79
N PRO A 52 -19.99 6.93 6.87
CA PRO A 52 -18.66 6.32 6.82
C PRO A 52 -18.68 5.14 5.82
N VAL A 53 -17.66 5.08 4.96
CA VAL A 53 -17.46 3.93 4.05
C VAL A 53 -17.20 2.70 4.89
N SER A 54 -17.86 1.57 4.60
CA SER A 54 -17.55 0.33 5.28
C SER A 54 -16.40 -0.41 4.57
N ALA A 55 -15.62 -1.19 5.33
CA ALA A 55 -14.54 -2.00 4.78
C ALA A 55 -15.06 -2.97 3.71
N ARG A 56 -16.26 -3.53 3.90
CA ARG A 56 -16.91 -4.43 2.94
C ARG A 56 -17.23 -3.75 1.60
N ASP A 57 -17.58 -2.46 1.60
CA ASP A 57 -17.88 -1.72 0.36
C ASP A 57 -16.63 -1.48 -0.50
N LEU A 58 -15.45 -1.54 0.10
CA LEU A 58 -14.17 -1.41 -0.58
C LEU A 58 -13.72 -2.70 -1.27
N LEU A 59 -14.15 -3.87 -0.79
CA LEU A 59 -13.79 -5.16 -1.37
C LEU A 59 -14.40 -5.35 -2.77
N LEU A 60 -13.79 -6.23 -3.56
CA LEU A 60 -14.36 -6.66 -4.84
C LEU A 60 -15.70 -7.35 -4.61
N ARG A 61 -16.60 -7.17 -5.58
CA ARG A 61 -17.90 -7.82 -5.61
C ARG A 61 -17.86 -9.02 -6.55
N GLU A 62 -18.81 -9.93 -6.36
CA GLU A 62 -18.98 -11.05 -7.28
C GLU A 62 -19.10 -10.58 -8.74
N GLY A 63 -18.39 -11.23 -9.64
CA GLY A 63 -18.33 -10.90 -11.07
C GLY A 63 -17.40 -9.74 -11.43
N GLU A 64 -16.86 -8.99 -10.47
CA GLU A 64 -15.86 -7.98 -10.76
C GLU A 64 -14.51 -8.61 -11.16
N GLN A 65 -13.75 -7.90 -11.97
CA GLN A 65 -12.48 -8.39 -12.49
C GLN A 65 -11.42 -8.45 -11.38
N THR A 66 -10.73 -9.57 -11.26
CA THR A 66 -9.50 -9.75 -10.49
C THR A 66 -8.30 -9.89 -11.45
N PRO A 67 -7.05 -9.90 -10.97
CA PRO A 67 -5.91 -10.17 -11.84
C PRO A 67 -5.90 -11.59 -12.43
N LEU A 68 -6.71 -12.52 -11.88
CA LEU A 68 -6.82 -13.91 -12.32
C LEU A 68 -8.08 -14.18 -13.15
N GLY A 69 -8.98 -13.20 -13.28
CA GLY A 69 -10.25 -13.34 -14.00
C GLY A 69 -11.44 -12.76 -13.24
N PRO A 70 -12.68 -13.01 -13.69
CA PRO A 70 -13.87 -12.58 -12.98
C PRO A 70 -13.95 -13.18 -11.57
N ALA A 71 -14.29 -12.35 -10.57
CA ALA A 71 -14.36 -12.75 -9.17
C ALA A 71 -15.46 -13.79 -8.93
N THR A 72 -15.08 -14.98 -8.49
CA THR A 72 -15.99 -16.01 -7.98
C THR A 72 -15.74 -16.17 -6.49
N PRO A 73 -16.69 -15.78 -5.62
CA PRO A 73 -16.47 -15.78 -4.17
C PRO A 73 -16.07 -17.15 -3.63
N ALA A 74 -15.16 -17.15 -2.67
CA ALA A 74 -14.76 -18.29 -1.87
C ALA A 74 -14.68 -17.87 -0.40
N GLU A 75 -14.68 -18.84 0.50
CA GLU A 75 -14.47 -18.55 1.92
C GLU A 75 -13.03 -18.10 2.15
N VAL A 76 -12.84 -17.10 3.02
CA VAL A 76 -11.55 -16.75 3.59
C VAL A 76 -11.25 -17.82 4.66
N GLY A 77 -10.74 -18.95 4.19
CA GLY A 77 -10.64 -20.16 5.01
C GLY A 77 -9.29 -20.33 5.71
N ASP A 78 -9.05 -21.55 6.18
CA ASP A 78 -7.87 -21.95 6.95
C ASP A 78 -6.59 -22.06 6.11
N THR A 79 -6.63 -21.70 4.82
CA THR A 79 -5.48 -21.74 3.91
C THR A 79 -4.57 -20.52 4.04
N PHE A 80 -5.05 -19.42 4.62
CA PHE A 80 -4.21 -18.24 4.85
C PHE A 80 -3.34 -18.40 6.08
N PHE A 81 -2.11 -17.92 5.98
CA PHE A 81 -1.13 -18.02 7.06
C PHE A 81 -1.55 -17.17 8.26
N THR A 82 -1.47 -17.73 9.44
CA THR A 82 -1.70 -17.07 10.73
C THR A 82 -0.39 -16.76 11.46
N SER A 83 0.72 -17.37 11.05
CA SER A 83 2.06 -17.03 11.51
C SER A 83 3.11 -17.35 10.44
N VAL A 84 4.32 -16.81 10.63
CA VAL A 84 5.42 -16.93 9.65
C VAL A 84 6.72 -17.20 10.38
N ARG A 85 7.56 -18.02 9.78
CA ARG A 85 8.94 -18.28 10.23
C ARG A 85 9.92 -17.99 9.11
N PRO A 86 10.97 -17.19 9.31
CA PRO A 86 11.24 -16.45 10.55
C PRO A 86 10.28 -15.23 10.71
N PRO A 87 10.07 -14.72 11.94
CA PRO A 87 9.05 -13.69 12.23
C PRO A 87 9.27 -12.35 11.50
N GLU A 88 10.50 -12.02 11.12
CA GLU A 88 10.80 -10.84 10.32
C GLU A 88 10.18 -10.86 8.91
N CYS A 89 9.77 -12.05 8.43
CA CYS A 89 9.06 -12.22 7.16
C CYS A 89 7.53 -12.08 7.29
N ALA A 90 7.00 -11.82 8.49
CA ALA A 90 5.56 -11.69 8.70
C ALA A 90 4.92 -10.64 7.78
N ALA A 91 5.58 -9.48 7.61
CA ALA A 91 5.11 -8.41 6.72
C ALA A 91 5.05 -8.82 5.24
N ALA A 92 5.85 -9.80 4.83
CA ALA A 92 5.92 -10.26 3.44
C ALA A 92 4.94 -11.40 3.12
N LEU A 93 4.44 -12.13 4.13
CA LEU A 93 3.61 -13.32 3.90
C LEU A 93 2.22 -13.28 4.53
N LEU A 94 2.01 -12.51 5.63
CA LEU A 94 0.70 -12.49 6.26
C LEU A 94 -0.29 -11.66 5.46
N PHE A 95 -1.41 -12.30 5.10
CA PHE A 95 -2.60 -11.67 4.58
C PHE A 95 -3.54 -11.28 5.73
N LYS A 96 -3.91 -12.24 6.57
CA LYS A 96 -4.71 -12.02 7.78
C LYS A 96 -3.84 -11.39 8.87
N ASP A 97 -4.41 -10.43 9.59
CA ASP A 97 -3.69 -9.72 10.67
C ASP A 97 -2.32 -9.20 10.22
N SER A 98 -2.23 -8.75 8.98
CA SER A 98 -0.97 -8.28 8.39
C SER A 98 -0.40 -7.11 9.19
N PRO A 99 0.88 -7.15 9.59
CA PRO A 99 1.54 -6.04 10.28
C PRO A 99 1.74 -4.80 9.39
N LEU A 100 1.35 -4.88 8.11
CA LEU A 100 1.35 -3.75 7.19
C LEU A 100 0.15 -2.82 7.40
N LEU A 101 -0.94 -3.34 7.98
CA LEU A 101 -2.12 -2.56 8.27
C LEU A 101 -1.90 -1.77 9.58
N PRO A 102 -2.07 -0.44 9.59
CA PRO A 102 -1.94 0.36 10.80
C PRO A 102 -2.93 -0.08 11.88
N ALA A 103 -2.51 -0.04 13.14
CA ALA A 103 -3.41 -0.36 14.23
C ALA A 103 -4.53 0.69 14.39
N GLY A 104 -5.70 0.28 14.92
CA GLY A 104 -6.79 1.17 15.28
C GLY A 104 -7.80 1.40 14.16
N SER A 105 -7.96 0.42 13.27
CA SER A 105 -9.09 0.40 12.32
C SER A 105 -10.42 0.44 13.06
N SER A 106 -11.40 1.11 12.49
CA SER A 106 -12.77 1.21 12.98
C SER A 106 -13.70 0.17 12.36
N ASP A 107 -13.31 -0.40 11.22
CA ASP A 107 -14.03 -1.44 10.50
C ASP A 107 -13.05 -2.30 9.72
N HIS A 108 -13.36 -3.60 9.58
CA HIS A 108 -12.54 -4.59 8.90
C HIS A 108 -13.39 -5.55 8.10
N ALA A 109 -12.91 -5.93 6.91
CA ALA A 109 -13.54 -6.96 6.09
C ALA A 109 -12.51 -7.68 5.23
N GLU A 110 -12.80 -8.95 4.94
CA GLU A 110 -11.98 -9.80 4.07
C GLU A 110 -12.85 -10.44 2.98
N SER A 111 -12.24 -10.71 1.83
CA SER A 111 -12.84 -11.50 0.75
C SER A 111 -11.79 -12.39 0.10
N ALA A 112 -12.23 -13.53 -0.42
CA ALA A 112 -11.38 -14.44 -1.18
C ALA A 112 -12.16 -14.96 -2.42
N TYR A 113 -11.39 -15.30 -3.46
CA TYR A 113 -11.90 -15.77 -4.76
C TYR A 113 -11.00 -16.89 -5.26
N LYS A 114 -11.60 -17.99 -5.73
CA LYS A 114 -10.89 -19.14 -6.30
C LYS A 114 -10.99 -19.15 -7.82
N PHE A 115 -9.94 -19.63 -8.45
CA PHE A 115 -9.83 -19.79 -9.89
C PHE A 115 -9.24 -21.17 -10.18
N GLY A 116 -10.02 -21.99 -10.87
CA GLY A 116 -9.64 -23.38 -11.08
C GLY A 116 -9.39 -24.13 -9.77
N THR A 117 -8.32 -24.91 -9.73
CA THR A 117 -7.97 -25.78 -8.60
C THR A 117 -6.87 -25.24 -7.70
N SER A 118 -6.08 -24.27 -8.18
CA SER A 118 -4.82 -23.86 -7.54
C SER A 118 -4.66 -22.37 -7.34
N ALA A 119 -5.38 -21.54 -8.08
CA ALA A 119 -5.20 -20.10 -7.99
C ALA A 119 -6.22 -19.47 -7.02
N ILE A 120 -5.76 -18.47 -6.27
CA ILE A 120 -6.57 -17.71 -5.30
C ILE A 120 -6.21 -16.22 -5.40
N TYR A 121 -7.23 -15.39 -5.23
CA TYR A 121 -7.06 -13.96 -4.98
C TYR A 121 -7.81 -13.59 -3.71
N ALA A 122 -7.25 -12.72 -2.87
CA ALA A 122 -7.93 -12.25 -1.68
C ALA A 122 -7.59 -10.78 -1.37
N GLU A 123 -8.50 -10.14 -0.64
CA GLU A 123 -8.40 -8.76 -0.16
C GLU A 123 -8.76 -8.70 1.33
N SER A 124 -7.94 -8.00 2.11
CA SER A 124 -8.22 -7.60 3.48
C SER A 124 -8.23 -6.08 3.55
N ALA A 125 -9.32 -5.48 4.02
CA ALA A 125 -9.53 -4.05 4.07
C ALA A 125 -9.77 -3.58 5.50
N ASP A 126 -9.04 -2.54 5.90
CA ASP A 126 -9.22 -1.80 7.14
C ASP A 126 -9.61 -0.36 6.86
N VAL A 127 -10.67 0.13 7.53
CA VAL A 127 -11.12 1.53 7.47
C VAL A 127 -10.79 2.25 8.77
N TYR A 128 -10.39 3.50 8.66
CA TYR A 128 -9.92 4.32 9.77
C TYR A 128 -10.79 5.57 9.94
N SER A 129 -11.09 5.92 11.18
CA SER A 129 -11.83 7.15 11.51
C SER A 129 -11.01 8.44 11.34
N LYS A 130 -9.68 8.30 11.18
CA LYS A 130 -8.74 9.40 10.95
C LYS A 130 -7.94 9.12 9.70
N ASN A 131 -7.62 10.19 8.95
CA ASN A 131 -6.80 10.04 7.76
C ASN A 131 -5.43 9.44 8.09
N LEU A 132 -5.04 8.48 7.28
CA LEU A 132 -3.71 7.87 7.28
C LEU A 132 -2.70 8.83 6.64
N ASN A 133 -1.47 8.83 7.14
CA ASN A 133 -0.34 9.34 6.37
C ASN A 133 0.08 8.28 5.35
N ILE A 134 -0.43 8.41 4.12
CA ILE A 134 -0.23 7.45 3.04
C ILE A 134 1.25 7.15 2.82
N HIS A 135 2.08 8.20 2.78
CA HIS A 135 3.52 8.06 2.58
C HIS A 135 4.16 7.21 3.69
N ASP A 136 3.87 7.52 4.96
CA ASP A 136 4.45 6.79 6.08
C ASP A 136 4.01 5.33 6.10
N VAL A 137 2.73 5.04 5.82
CA VAL A 137 2.23 3.65 5.77
C VAL A 137 2.96 2.85 4.70
N VAL A 138 3.08 3.39 3.48
CA VAL A 138 3.76 2.70 2.36
C VAL A 138 5.24 2.49 2.65
N TRP A 139 5.95 3.51 3.15
CA TRP A 139 7.39 3.39 3.40
C TRP A 139 7.73 2.55 4.63
N ASN A 140 6.90 2.57 5.67
CA ASN A 140 7.01 1.62 6.77
C ASN A 140 6.74 0.19 6.29
N GLY A 141 5.76 -0.01 5.42
CA GLY A 141 5.49 -1.29 4.77
C GLY A 141 6.66 -1.77 3.93
N PHE A 142 7.23 -0.89 3.09
CA PHE A 142 8.42 -1.19 2.30
C PHE A 142 9.58 -1.65 3.19
N ALA A 143 9.87 -0.90 4.26
CA ALA A 143 10.93 -1.23 5.19
C ALA A 143 10.64 -2.56 5.95
N ALA A 144 9.38 -2.88 6.24
CA ALA A 144 8.98 -4.11 6.89
C ALA A 144 9.12 -5.33 5.97
N VAL A 145 8.65 -5.24 4.72
CA VAL A 145 8.80 -6.30 3.70
C VAL A 145 10.28 -6.56 3.40
N ALA A 146 11.10 -5.51 3.28
CA ALA A 146 12.53 -5.63 3.00
C ALA A 146 13.33 -6.38 4.08
N LYS A 147 12.79 -6.56 5.29
CA LYS A 147 13.44 -7.36 6.34
C LYS A 147 13.41 -8.86 6.05
N CYS A 148 12.49 -9.33 5.18
CA CYS A 148 12.41 -10.71 4.78
C CYS A 148 13.53 -11.05 3.78
N ASN A 149 14.70 -11.42 4.29
CA ASN A 149 15.90 -11.73 3.52
C ASN A 149 16.32 -13.20 3.61
N ALA A 150 15.47 -14.04 4.19
CA ALA A 150 15.65 -15.48 4.34
C ALA A 150 14.46 -16.24 3.73
N ASP A 151 14.60 -17.54 3.61
CA ASP A 151 13.49 -18.43 3.27
C ASP A 151 12.40 -18.33 4.34
N ALA A 152 11.18 -18.04 3.92
CA ALA A 152 10.04 -17.86 4.81
C ALA A 152 9.05 -19.01 4.65
N VAL A 153 8.53 -19.50 5.78
CA VAL A 153 7.50 -20.55 5.83
C VAL A 153 6.26 -19.97 6.48
N GLY A 154 5.16 -19.96 5.76
CA GLY A 154 3.85 -19.61 6.28
C GLY A 154 3.24 -20.80 7.02
N VAL A 155 2.57 -20.53 8.15
CA VAL A 155 1.86 -21.54 8.93
C VAL A 155 0.39 -21.20 8.95
N ALA A 156 -0.45 -22.11 8.45
CA ALA A 156 -1.91 -22.03 8.42
C ALA A 156 -2.52 -23.18 9.20
N ALA A 157 -3.82 -23.15 9.48
CA ALA A 157 -4.53 -24.29 10.08
C ALA A 157 -4.47 -25.54 9.18
N ALA A 158 -4.44 -25.35 7.86
CA ALA A 158 -4.31 -26.42 6.87
C ALA A 158 -2.90 -27.03 6.79
N GLY A 159 -1.88 -26.41 7.41
CA GLY A 159 -0.49 -26.86 7.37
C GLY A 159 0.51 -25.73 7.13
N GLU A 160 1.74 -26.13 6.82
CA GLU A 160 2.83 -25.21 6.51
C GLU A 160 3.03 -25.08 4.99
N SER A 161 3.38 -23.90 4.52
CA SER A 161 3.81 -23.72 3.12
C SER A 161 5.18 -24.36 2.88
N GLY A 162 5.56 -24.56 1.61
CA GLY A 162 6.95 -24.65 1.23
C GLY A 162 7.72 -23.37 1.59
N ALA A 163 9.04 -23.45 1.54
CA ALA A 163 9.88 -22.27 1.71
C ALA A 163 9.65 -21.29 0.56
N MET A 164 9.39 -20.02 0.89
CA MET A 164 9.17 -18.94 -0.05
C MET A 164 10.24 -17.86 0.11
N GLN A 165 10.62 -17.23 -0.98
CA GLN A 165 11.65 -16.18 -1.03
C GLN A 165 11.06 -14.89 -1.58
N LEU A 166 11.41 -13.78 -0.96
CA LEU A 166 11.12 -12.46 -1.50
C LEU A 166 11.98 -12.23 -2.77
N ARG A 167 11.34 -12.00 -3.91
CA ARG A 167 12.02 -11.80 -5.20
C ARG A 167 12.08 -10.35 -5.61
N GLU A 168 10.93 -9.71 -5.59
CA GLU A 168 10.78 -8.33 -6.02
C GLU A 168 9.91 -7.57 -5.04
N PHE A 169 10.22 -6.29 -4.83
CA PHE A 169 9.32 -5.36 -4.19
C PHE A 169 9.57 -3.94 -4.71
N SER A 170 8.50 -3.15 -4.81
CA SER A 170 8.55 -1.82 -5.42
C SER A 170 7.36 -0.98 -4.96
N VAL A 171 7.49 0.34 -5.10
CA VAL A 171 6.40 1.31 -4.94
C VAL A 171 6.01 1.78 -6.35
N PRO A 172 5.05 1.09 -7.02
CA PRO A 172 4.71 1.37 -8.42
C PRO A 172 3.91 2.65 -8.60
N ALA A 173 3.24 3.13 -7.55
CA ALA A 173 2.49 4.38 -7.52
C ALA A 173 2.41 4.94 -6.10
N ASP A 174 2.02 6.20 -5.97
CA ASP A 174 1.72 6.78 -4.66
C ASP A 174 0.62 5.97 -3.95
N GLY A 175 0.84 5.67 -2.67
CA GLY A 175 -0.08 4.85 -1.88
C GLY A 175 -0.10 3.37 -2.22
N VAL A 176 0.88 2.84 -2.97
CA VAL A 176 0.93 1.43 -3.38
C VAL A 176 2.31 0.83 -3.16
N LEU A 177 2.36 -0.32 -2.49
CA LEU A 177 3.53 -1.20 -2.42
C LEU A 177 3.14 -2.54 -3.07
N ALA A 178 4.03 -3.12 -3.88
CA ALA A 178 3.84 -4.44 -4.49
C ALA A 178 5.10 -5.29 -4.32
N TRP A 179 4.93 -6.59 -4.03
CA TRP A 179 6.04 -7.54 -3.90
C TRP A 179 5.64 -8.95 -4.29
N VAL A 180 6.65 -9.80 -4.51
CA VAL A 180 6.47 -11.19 -4.95
C VAL A 180 7.21 -12.12 -3.99
N MET A 181 6.51 -13.14 -3.52
CA MET A 181 7.04 -14.27 -2.78
C MET A 181 6.98 -15.52 -3.68
N THR A 182 8.12 -16.16 -3.90
CA THR A 182 8.21 -17.34 -4.78
C THR A 182 8.67 -18.56 -4.00
N GLY A 183 7.90 -19.63 -4.03
CA GLY A 183 8.21 -20.96 -3.54
C GLY A 183 8.49 -21.94 -4.67
N GLN A 184 8.65 -23.22 -4.33
CA GLN A 184 8.85 -24.29 -5.32
C GLN A 184 7.56 -24.67 -6.06
N GLN A 185 6.41 -24.51 -5.40
CA GLN A 185 5.10 -24.97 -5.90
C GLN A 185 4.17 -23.84 -6.29
N GLU A 186 4.42 -22.64 -5.78
CA GLU A 186 3.53 -21.49 -6.00
C GLU A 186 4.31 -20.18 -6.00
N THR A 187 3.73 -19.18 -6.64
CA THR A 187 4.14 -17.79 -6.56
C THR A 187 2.97 -16.98 -6.02
N CYS A 188 3.23 -16.15 -5.03
CA CYS A 188 2.24 -15.25 -4.46
C CYS A 188 2.67 -13.81 -4.70
N ASP A 189 1.82 -13.05 -5.35
CA ASP A 189 1.96 -11.62 -5.59
C ASP A 189 1.13 -10.85 -4.58
N TYR A 190 1.76 -9.92 -3.89
CA TYR A 190 1.15 -9.12 -2.85
C TYR A 190 1.09 -7.65 -3.21
N GLY A 191 0.08 -6.97 -2.68
CA GLY A 191 -0.05 -5.51 -2.76
C GLY A 191 -0.52 -4.92 -1.43
N LEU A 192 0.03 -3.78 -1.06
CA LEU A 192 -0.54 -2.88 -0.06
C LEU A 192 -1.06 -1.65 -0.80
N VAL A 193 -2.33 -1.34 -0.61
CA VAL A 193 -3.00 -0.18 -1.19
C VAL A 193 -3.48 0.72 -0.06
N VAL A 194 -3.12 1.99 -0.10
CA VAL A 194 -3.46 2.97 0.93
C VAL A 194 -4.18 4.16 0.31
N ILE A 195 -5.32 4.53 0.89
CA ILE A 195 -6.07 5.75 0.63
C ILE A 195 -6.21 6.54 1.94
N PRO A 196 -6.74 7.77 1.94
CA PRO A 196 -6.74 8.58 3.16
C PRO A 196 -7.39 7.94 4.39
N ASP A 197 -8.43 7.16 4.20
CA ASP A 197 -9.26 6.58 5.27
C ASP A 197 -9.28 5.05 5.27
N ALA A 198 -8.51 4.38 4.39
CA ALA A 198 -8.43 2.94 4.37
C ALA A 198 -7.07 2.41 3.89
N ALA A 199 -6.75 1.17 4.30
CA ALA A 199 -5.63 0.40 3.79
C ALA A 199 -6.07 -1.03 3.47
N LEU A 200 -5.57 -1.57 2.36
CA LEU A 200 -5.90 -2.93 1.91
C LEU A 200 -4.63 -3.72 1.67
N VAL A 201 -4.62 -4.98 2.09
CA VAL A 201 -3.65 -5.98 1.65
C VAL A 201 -4.31 -6.85 0.59
N LEU A 202 -3.64 -7.00 -0.54
CA LEU A 202 -4.03 -7.82 -1.67
C LEU A 202 -3.07 -9.01 -1.77
N VAL A 203 -3.59 -10.18 -2.10
CA VAL A 203 -2.77 -11.35 -2.38
C VAL A 203 -3.35 -12.13 -3.56
N ALA A 204 -2.48 -12.54 -4.47
CA ALA A 204 -2.80 -13.46 -5.55
C ALA A 204 -1.76 -14.56 -5.58
N CYS A 205 -2.16 -15.81 -5.36
CA CYS A 205 -1.28 -16.97 -5.44
C CYS A 205 -1.70 -17.86 -6.58
N ASP A 206 -0.72 -18.37 -7.34
CA ASP A 206 -0.93 -19.31 -8.43
C ASP A 206 0.25 -20.27 -8.55
N THR A 207 -0.02 -21.48 -8.98
CA THR A 207 1.00 -22.51 -9.29
C THR A 207 1.54 -22.37 -10.72
N GLU A 208 0.84 -21.65 -11.59
CA GLU A 208 1.20 -21.49 -13.01
C GLU A 208 2.05 -20.24 -13.29
N GLY A 209 2.17 -19.34 -12.32
CA GLY A 209 2.99 -18.14 -12.49
C GLY A 209 2.58 -16.96 -11.63
N SER A 210 3.24 -15.84 -11.88
CA SER A 210 3.03 -14.57 -11.19
C SER A 210 1.98 -13.73 -11.92
N VAL A 211 1.15 -13.02 -11.16
CA VAL A 211 0.27 -11.97 -11.68
C VAL A 211 0.96 -10.62 -11.65
N ASN A 212 0.58 -9.70 -12.51
CA ASN A 212 1.18 -8.36 -12.52
C ASN A 212 0.58 -7.46 -11.43
N MET A 213 0.94 -7.72 -10.16
CA MET A 213 0.46 -6.93 -9.02
C MET A 213 0.93 -5.46 -9.10
N LYS A 214 2.09 -5.19 -9.72
CA LYS A 214 2.59 -3.82 -9.94
C LYS A 214 1.65 -2.97 -10.81
N GLN A 215 0.88 -3.60 -11.69
CA GLN A 215 -0.14 -2.95 -12.50
C GLN A 215 -1.53 -3.03 -11.84
N TRP A 216 -1.83 -4.16 -11.22
CA TRP A 216 -3.13 -4.40 -10.61
C TRP A 216 -3.39 -3.51 -9.39
N ALA A 217 -2.45 -3.42 -8.45
CA ALA A 217 -2.66 -2.69 -7.21
C ALA A 217 -2.89 -1.17 -7.42
N PRO A 218 -2.20 -0.46 -8.32
CA PRO A 218 -2.56 0.92 -8.68
C PRO A 218 -3.99 1.05 -9.22
N ASN A 219 -4.40 0.18 -10.15
CA ASN A 219 -5.76 0.20 -10.70
C ASN A 219 -6.81 -0.07 -9.60
N ARG A 220 -6.48 -1.00 -8.70
CA ARG A 220 -7.35 -1.31 -7.55
C ARG A 220 -7.50 -0.12 -6.61
N ARG A 221 -6.40 0.63 -6.38
CA ARG A 221 -6.44 1.89 -5.61
C ARG A 221 -7.39 2.91 -6.22
N GLU A 222 -7.36 3.10 -7.52
CA GLU A 222 -8.28 4.02 -8.22
C GLU A 222 -9.74 3.59 -8.06
N GLN A 223 -10.03 2.28 -8.17
CA GLN A 223 -11.37 1.75 -7.96
C GLN A 223 -11.89 2.03 -6.54
N ILE A 224 -11.10 1.74 -5.50
CA ILE A 224 -11.53 2.00 -4.12
C ILE A 224 -11.65 3.48 -3.81
N MET A 225 -10.77 4.32 -4.34
CA MET A 225 -10.92 5.77 -4.22
C MET A 225 -12.24 6.27 -4.83
N SER A 226 -12.64 5.74 -5.97
CA SER A 226 -13.92 6.09 -6.61
C SER A 226 -15.13 5.64 -5.79
N ARG A 227 -15.03 4.59 -5.00
CA ARG A 227 -16.09 4.13 -4.08
C ARG A 227 -16.11 4.92 -2.77
N ALA A 228 -14.95 5.39 -2.34
CA ALA A 228 -14.78 6.19 -1.15
C ALA A 228 -15.16 7.68 -1.37
N THR A 229 -15.31 8.18 -2.59
CA THR A 229 -15.75 9.55 -2.95
C THR A 229 -17.23 9.63 -3.25
#